data_deadc7e2239a6e429ef97fdc4045e0a7
#
_entry.id   deadc7e2239a6e429ef97fdc4045e0a7
#
_cell.length_a   1.000
_cell.length_b   1.000
_cell.length_c   1.000
_cell.angle_alpha   90.00
_cell.angle_beta   90.00
_cell.angle_gamma   90.00
#
_symmetry.space_group_name_H-M   'P 1'
#
loop_
_entity.id
_entity.type
_entity.pdbx_description
1 polymer ?
#
loop_
_entity_poly.entity_id
_entity_poly.type
_entity_poly.pdbx_seq_one_letter_code
_entity_poly.pdbx_strand_id
1 'polypeptide(L)'
;PQIMADYLTNELEMNVKLYPITSEGSIIEALRFGNAHIAFMDGAAAWVGWKQYGLDAMAADQKSDGRTHYDAHAVVLKDSEMAAAYLDDDAATDPFSLLAGKTSCHTGWLKSAGMLLPMGYLIGNGYANVIGDPNDIESLRATVLNFFSDDASIPDSGTPYHGYSGAVKCLSEGAGHVAFAKDSTVDGYCANEVAADNEDWCLPRDDYVLLPSYGSAPSHPVMYNPEFVNSETKTKIQNALVAMNETDAGLAILDKILGTPGITEVTAEEHLGSYGNLIEDIPGINAYYKDKFTINETVAPTISKIRIAYEVKDDYENPDENPQAMADFIAAQTGVEVTLYPITSEGSIIEALRFGNADIAFMDGGA
;
A
#
# COMPACT_ATOMS: atom_id res chain seq x y z
N PRO A 1 -13.82 8.64 -3.37
CA PRO A 1 -13.05 9.66 -2.61
C PRO A 1 -13.80 10.97 -2.38
N GLN A 2 -14.63 11.45 -3.39
CA GLN A 2 -15.32 12.74 -3.27
C GLN A 2 -16.24 12.82 -2.04
N ILE A 3 -17.00 11.75 -1.74
CA ILE A 3 -17.90 11.74 -0.57
C ILE A 3 -17.15 11.91 0.76
N MET A 4 -15.91 11.44 0.87
CA MET A 4 -15.06 11.68 2.03
C MET A 4 -14.61 13.15 2.11
N ALA A 5 -14.22 13.74 0.99
CA ALA A 5 -13.84 15.15 0.93
C ALA A 5 -15.03 16.07 1.25
N ASP A 6 -16.23 15.73 0.77
CA ASP A 6 -17.46 16.49 1.05
C ASP A 6 -17.84 16.39 2.54
N TYR A 7 -17.73 15.19 3.14
CA TYR A 7 -17.93 14.99 4.57
C TYR A 7 -16.96 15.86 5.39
N LEU A 8 -15.65 15.74 5.12
CA LEU A 8 -14.65 16.54 5.84
C LEU A 8 -14.81 18.04 5.61
N THR A 9 -15.25 18.47 4.43
CA THR A 9 -15.55 19.88 4.17
C THR A 9 -16.64 20.39 5.11
N ASN A 10 -17.70 19.62 5.32
CA ASN A 10 -18.82 19.98 6.19
C ASN A 10 -18.42 19.97 7.67
N GLU A 11 -17.72 18.92 8.11
CA GLU A 11 -17.34 18.77 9.53
C GLU A 11 -16.26 19.78 9.97
N LEU A 12 -15.35 20.12 9.07
CA LEU A 12 -14.24 21.01 9.38
C LEU A 12 -14.57 22.49 9.09
N GLU A 13 -15.69 22.77 8.39
CA GLU A 13 -16.00 24.09 7.83
C GLU A 13 -14.83 24.64 6.97
N MET A 14 -14.08 23.74 6.32
CA MET A 14 -12.92 24.05 5.48
C MET A 14 -13.11 23.46 4.08
N ASN A 15 -12.57 24.12 3.07
CA ASN A 15 -12.63 23.59 1.70
C ASN A 15 -11.63 22.43 1.54
N VAL A 16 -12.11 21.21 1.59
CA VAL A 16 -11.32 19.98 1.39
C VAL A 16 -11.32 19.59 -0.08
N LYS A 17 -10.15 19.46 -0.67
CA LYS A 17 -9.96 19.09 -2.07
C LYS A 17 -9.19 17.79 -2.20
N LEU A 18 -9.57 16.99 -3.18
CA LEU A 18 -8.79 15.83 -3.57
C LEU A 18 -7.51 16.25 -4.30
N TYR A 19 -6.40 15.66 -3.91
CA TYR A 19 -5.14 15.80 -4.62
C TYR A 19 -4.91 14.52 -5.44
N PRO A 20 -4.88 14.57 -6.77
CA PRO A 20 -4.73 13.39 -7.61
C PRO A 20 -3.32 12.81 -7.48
N ILE A 21 -3.23 11.52 -7.19
CA ILE A 21 -1.99 10.80 -6.99
C ILE A 21 -2.01 9.52 -7.83
N THR A 22 -0.86 9.16 -8.40
CA THR A 22 -0.72 8.01 -9.30
C THR A 22 0.12 6.88 -8.72
N SER A 23 0.83 7.09 -7.60
CA SER A 23 1.67 6.08 -6.95
C SER A 23 1.85 6.37 -5.47
N GLU A 24 2.22 5.35 -4.69
CA GLU A 24 2.52 5.48 -3.26
C GLU A 24 3.67 6.45 -2.98
N GLY A 25 4.69 6.46 -3.82
CA GLY A 25 5.79 7.44 -3.72
C GLY A 25 5.29 8.87 -3.89
N SER A 26 4.35 9.11 -4.82
CA SER A 26 3.74 10.42 -5.01
C SER A 26 2.93 10.89 -3.78
N ILE A 27 2.39 9.96 -2.98
CA ILE A 27 1.71 10.29 -1.72
C ILE A 27 2.71 10.85 -0.72
N ILE A 28 3.84 10.17 -0.52
CA ILE A 28 4.91 10.59 0.39
C ILE A 28 5.40 11.99 0.00
N GLU A 29 5.70 12.20 -1.28
CA GLU A 29 6.15 13.49 -1.79
C GLU A 29 5.11 14.61 -1.63
N ALA A 30 3.84 14.29 -1.87
CA ALA A 30 2.76 15.28 -1.69
C ALA A 30 2.66 15.75 -0.23
N LEU A 31 2.77 14.85 0.75
CA LEU A 31 2.80 15.20 2.17
C LEU A 31 4.09 15.92 2.55
N ARG A 32 5.25 15.43 2.09
CA ARG A 32 6.58 15.97 2.39
C ARG A 32 6.71 17.45 1.98
N PHE A 33 6.15 17.81 0.83
CA PHE A 33 6.23 19.18 0.30
C PHE A 33 4.97 20.04 0.55
N GLY A 34 4.03 19.55 1.35
CA GLY A 34 2.81 20.30 1.69
C GLY A 34 1.81 20.46 0.54
N ASN A 35 1.96 19.68 -0.55
CA ASN A 35 0.98 19.66 -1.66
C ASN A 35 -0.32 18.94 -1.25
N ALA A 36 -0.23 17.99 -0.31
CA ALA A 36 -1.35 17.41 0.41
C ALA A 36 -1.13 17.56 1.92
N HIS A 37 -2.21 17.68 2.69
CA HIS A 37 -2.15 17.83 4.14
C HIS A 37 -2.32 16.53 4.87
N ILE A 38 -3.17 15.62 4.35
CA ILE A 38 -3.39 14.28 4.86
C ILE A 38 -3.43 13.28 3.71
N ALA A 39 -3.07 12.03 4.00
CA ALA A 39 -3.24 10.92 3.07
C ALA A 39 -3.50 9.60 3.80
N PHE A 40 -4.38 8.76 3.23
CA PHE A 40 -4.54 7.37 3.62
C PHE A 40 -3.47 6.56 2.89
N MET A 41 -2.67 5.79 3.62
CA MET A 41 -1.49 5.14 3.08
C MET A 41 -1.45 3.65 3.44
N ASP A 42 -0.77 2.85 2.58
CA ASP A 42 -0.34 1.50 2.94
C ASP A 42 0.71 1.55 4.06
N GLY A 43 0.72 0.53 4.93
CA GLY A 43 1.60 0.49 6.09
C GLY A 43 3.09 0.59 5.76
N ALA A 44 3.55 -0.02 4.67
CA ALA A 44 4.96 0.06 4.27
C ALA A 44 5.34 1.46 3.80
N ALA A 45 4.49 2.09 2.97
CA ALA A 45 4.70 3.47 2.51
C ALA A 45 4.63 4.47 3.67
N ALA A 46 3.70 4.25 4.61
CA ALA A 46 3.59 5.05 5.82
C ALA A 46 4.83 4.94 6.71
N TRP A 47 5.35 3.73 6.89
CA TRP A 47 6.58 3.49 7.64
C TRP A 47 7.77 4.25 7.04
N VAL A 48 7.94 4.20 5.72
CA VAL A 48 8.98 4.98 5.03
C VAL A 48 8.76 6.49 5.21
N GLY A 49 7.52 6.96 5.04
CA GLY A 49 7.14 8.35 5.28
C GLY A 49 7.53 8.82 6.68
N TRP A 50 7.26 8.02 7.69
CA TRP A 50 7.62 8.29 9.08
C TRP A 50 9.14 8.28 9.30
N LYS A 51 9.80 7.16 8.97
CA LYS A 51 11.22 6.96 9.31
C LYS A 51 12.18 7.83 8.51
N GLN A 52 11.88 8.10 7.23
CA GLN A 52 12.81 8.83 6.38
C GLN A 52 12.45 10.31 6.21
N TYR A 53 11.18 10.68 6.35
CA TYR A 53 10.71 12.03 6.02
C TYR A 53 9.99 12.73 7.17
N GLY A 54 9.92 12.14 8.36
CA GLY A 54 9.34 12.76 9.54
C GLY A 54 7.83 12.98 9.47
N LEU A 55 7.12 12.26 8.60
CA LEU A 55 5.67 12.23 8.62
C LEU A 55 5.18 11.56 9.89
N ASP A 56 3.96 11.88 10.33
CA ASP A 56 3.34 11.26 11.49
C ASP A 56 1.92 10.76 11.13
N ALA A 57 1.38 9.88 11.98
CA ALA A 57 0.03 9.37 11.83
C ALA A 57 -0.94 10.08 12.79
N MET A 58 -2.18 10.26 12.36
CA MET A 58 -3.22 10.82 13.23
C MET A 58 -4.38 9.84 13.49
N ALA A 59 -4.62 8.91 12.60
CA ALA A 59 -5.67 7.90 12.71
C ALA A 59 -5.31 6.67 11.88
N ALA A 60 -5.98 5.54 12.13
CA ALA A 60 -5.88 4.34 11.30
C ALA A 60 -7.22 3.62 11.20
N ASP A 61 -7.44 2.91 10.09
CA ASP A 61 -8.61 2.08 9.91
C ASP A 61 -8.62 0.89 10.87
N GLN A 62 -9.81 0.45 11.27
CA GLN A 62 -9.99 -0.66 12.19
C GLN A 62 -10.42 -1.94 11.45
N LYS A 63 -10.13 -3.07 12.03
CA LYS A 63 -10.72 -4.36 11.70
C LYS A 63 -12.06 -4.53 12.44
N SER A 64 -12.84 -5.54 12.08
CA SER A 64 -14.14 -5.81 12.70
C SER A 64 -14.09 -6.06 14.21
N ASP A 65 -12.93 -6.45 14.73
CA ASP A 65 -12.66 -6.63 16.16
C ASP A 65 -12.08 -5.39 16.85
N GLY A 66 -11.98 -4.27 16.15
CA GLY A 66 -11.47 -3.00 16.64
C GLY A 66 -9.95 -2.83 16.58
N ARG A 67 -9.18 -3.88 16.20
CA ARG A 67 -7.73 -3.77 16.03
C ARG A 67 -7.38 -2.88 14.85
N THR A 68 -6.22 -2.20 14.92
CA THR A 68 -5.62 -1.42 13.82
C THR A 68 -4.48 -2.18 13.13
N HIS A 69 -4.44 -3.48 13.27
CA HIS A 69 -3.42 -4.36 12.70
C HIS A 69 -4.01 -5.75 12.42
N TYR A 70 -3.28 -6.56 11.71
CA TYR A 70 -3.54 -7.99 11.56
C TYR A 70 -2.24 -8.76 11.83
N ASP A 71 -2.38 -9.92 12.45
CA ASP A 71 -1.23 -10.72 12.87
C ASP A 71 -0.75 -11.64 11.74
N ALA A 72 0.56 -11.81 11.64
CA ALA A 72 1.20 -12.72 10.71
C ALA A 72 1.54 -14.04 11.40
N HIS A 73 1.14 -15.15 10.78
CA HIS A 73 1.35 -16.49 11.30
C HIS A 73 1.99 -17.43 10.27
N ALA A 74 2.75 -18.40 10.77
CA ALA A 74 2.95 -19.64 10.05
C ALA A 74 1.73 -20.53 10.26
N VAL A 75 1.14 -21.00 9.17
CA VAL A 75 0.09 -22.01 9.15
C VAL A 75 0.73 -23.33 8.77
N VAL A 76 0.53 -24.35 9.58
CA VAL A 76 1.04 -25.71 9.37
C VAL A 76 -0.10 -26.71 9.52
N LEU A 77 0.09 -27.93 9.02
CA LEU A 77 -0.89 -28.98 9.24
C LEU A 77 -0.73 -29.62 10.62
N LYS A 78 -1.85 -30.05 11.20
CA LYS A 78 -1.95 -30.60 12.56
C LYS A 78 -1.07 -31.80 12.82
N ASP A 79 -0.82 -32.60 11.80
CA ASP A 79 0.04 -33.81 11.87
C ASP A 79 1.52 -33.50 11.63
N SER A 80 1.89 -32.25 11.46
CA SER A 80 3.28 -31.82 11.28
C SER A 80 4.05 -31.78 12.61
N GLU A 81 5.38 -31.94 12.52
CA GLU A 81 6.26 -31.84 13.70
C GLU A 81 6.25 -30.42 14.30
N MET A 82 6.03 -29.36 13.49
CA MET A 82 5.91 -28.00 13.96
C MET A 82 4.64 -27.81 14.81
N ALA A 83 3.52 -28.39 14.36
CA ALA A 83 2.28 -28.38 15.14
C ALA A 83 2.44 -29.19 16.44
N ALA A 84 3.08 -30.37 16.39
CA ALA A 84 3.35 -31.17 17.59
C ALA A 84 4.20 -30.42 18.59
N ALA A 85 5.26 -29.74 18.16
CA ALA A 85 6.15 -28.95 19.03
C ALA A 85 5.45 -27.71 19.63
N TYR A 86 4.46 -27.15 18.94
CA TYR A 86 3.68 -26.03 19.47
C TYR A 86 2.60 -26.49 20.46
N LEU A 87 2.00 -27.66 20.22
CA LEU A 87 0.86 -28.16 21.00
C LEU A 87 1.26 -28.99 22.23
N ASP A 88 2.54 -29.35 22.38
CA ASP A 88 3.04 -30.14 23.53
C ASP A 88 3.20 -29.28 24.80
N ASP A 89 3.06 -27.94 24.67
CA ASP A 89 3.19 -26.96 25.77
C ASP A 89 4.55 -27.03 26.51
N ASP A 90 5.58 -27.59 25.83
CA ASP A 90 6.95 -27.64 26.35
C ASP A 90 7.77 -26.46 25.83
N ALA A 91 8.12 -25.53 26.69
CA ALA A 91 8.95 -24.38 26.35
C ALA A 91 10.37 -24.75 25.83
N ALA A 92 10.78 -26.00 25.96
CA ALA A 92 12.04 -26.50 25.40
C ALA A 92 11.93 -26.86 23.92
N THR A 93 10.73 -27.07 23.41
CA THR A 93 10.44 -27.32 21.99
C THR A 93 10.05 -26.03 21.30
N ASP A 94 10.77 -25.68 20.24
CA ASP A 94 10.55 -24.45 19.48
C ASP A 94 10.07 -24.76 18.07
N PRO A 95 8.80 -24.53 17.75
CA PRO A 95 8.24 -24.84 16.44
C PRO A 95 8.92 -24.06 15.29
N PHE A 96 9.50 -22.88 15.55
CA PHE A 96 10.16 -22.08 14.53
C PHE A 96 11.51 -22.66 14.12
N SER A 97 12.22 -23.31 15.04
CA SER A 97 13.47 -24.01 14.71
C SER A 97 13.26 -25.19 13.74
N LEU A 98 12.06 -25.78 13.74
CA LEU A 98 11.68 -26.88 12.86
C LEU A 98 11.27 -26.46 11.45
N LEU A 99 11.19 -25.17 11.18
CA LEU A 99 10.92 -24.62 9.84
C LEU A 99 12.11 -24.76 8.88
N ALA A 100 13.32 -24.88 9.41
CA ALA A 100 14.53 -25.03 8.61
C ALA A 100 14.46 -26.26 7.69
N GLY A 101 14.76 -26.05 6.41
CA GLY A 101 14.72 -27.12 5.38
C GLY A 101 13.32 -27.53 4.93
N LYS A 102 12.24 -26.91 5.45
CA LYS A 102 10.87 -27.16 4.98
C LYS A 102 10.59 -26.39 3.69
N THR A 103 9.65 -26.87 2.90
CA THR A 103 9.14 -26.11 1.76
C THR A 103 8.12 -25.10 2.23
N SER A 104 8.40 -23.81 2.02
CA SER A 104 7.54 -22.71 2.44
C SER A 104 6.65 -22.20 1.32
N CYS A 105 5.45 -21.76 1.68
CA CYS A 105 4.47 -21.12 0.79
C CYS A 105 4.30 -19.65 1.19
N HIS A 106 4.88 -18.75 0.43
CA HIS A 106 4.76 -17.31 0.64
C HIS A 106 3.61 -16.72 -0.18
N THR A 107 3.10 -15.56 0.23
CA THR A 107 2.01 -14.87 -0.50
C THR A 107 2.48 -14.12 -1.75
N GLY A 108 3.77 -14.01 -1.96
CA GLY A 108 4.43 -13.30 -3.06
C GLY A 108 5.61 -12.46 -2.58
N TRP A 109 6.38 -11.96 -3.53
CA TRP A 109 7.59 -11.20 -3.25
C TRP A 109 7.30 -9.91 -2.46
N LEU A 110 8.00 -9.71 -1.36
CA LEU A 110 7.94 -8.53 -0.48
C LEU A 110 6.56 -8.21 0.12
N LYS A 111 5.67 -9.20 0.21
CA LYS A 111 4.38 -9.04 0.90
C LYS A 111 4.58 -9.07 2.42
N SER A 112 3.92 -8.14 3.16
CA SER A 112 4.15 -7.94 4.59
C SER A 112 3.98 -9.23 5.42
N ALA A 113 2.76 -9.72 5.63
CA ALA A 113 2.54 -10.89 6.48
C ALA A 113 2.97 -12.23 5.87
N GLY A 114 3.08 -12.30 4.53
CA GLY A 114 3.46 -13.53 3.83
C GLY A 114 4.94 -13.69 3.58
N MET A 115 5.76 -12.66 3.81
CA MET A 115 7.21 -12.73 3.59
C MET A 115 8.02 -11.83 4.53
N LEU A 116 7.73 -10.51 4.58
CA LEU A 116 8.59 -9.58 5.32
C LEU A 116 8.58 -9.85 6.82
N LEU A 117 7.39 -9.98 7.43
CA LEU A 117 7.29 -10.25 8.86
C LEU A 117 7.86 -11.62 9.25
N PRO A 118 7.52 -12.75 8.58
CA PRO A 118 8.14 -14.03 8.90
C PRO A 118 9.66 -14.01 8.74
N MET A 119 10.16 -13.46 7.64
CA MET A 119 11.60 -13.43 7.41
C MET A 119 12.33 -12.47 8.35
N GLY A 120 11.76 -11.30 8.64
CA GLY A 120 12.31 -10.36 9.61
C GLY A 120 12.40 -11.00 11.01
N TYR A 121 11.34 -11.71 11.44
CA TYR A 121 11.35 -12.45 12.68
C TYR A 121 12.43 -13.56 12.70
N LEU A 122 12.50 -14.37 11.64
CA LEU A 122 13.46 -15.49 11.57
C LEU A 122 14.91 -15.00 11.49
N ILE A 123 15.19 -13.90 10.79
CA ILE A 123 16.52 -13.29 10.71
C ILE A 123 16.87 -12.60 12.04
N GLY A 124 15.98 -11.75 12.56
CA GLY A 124 16.23 -10.98 13.79
C GLY A 124 16.42 -11.85 15.03
N ASN A 125 15.77 -13.02 15.09
CA ASN A 125 15.96 -14.00 16.17
C ASN A 125 17.05 -15.03 15.90
N GLY A 126 17.77 -14.93 14.78
CA GLY A 126 18.92 -15.78 14.48
C GLY A 126 18.59 -17.18 13.98
N TYR A 127 17.34 -17.47 13.58
CA TYR A 127 16.98 -18.72 12.93
C TYR A 127 17.52 -18.79 11.51
N ALA A 128 17.42 -17.71 10.75
CA ALA A 128 17.89 -17.61 9.39
C ALA A 128 19.09 -16.67 9.29
N ASN A 129 20.15 -17.10 8.62
CA ASN A 129 21.29 -16.24 8.32
C ASN A 129 21.11 -15.58 6.95
N VAL A 130 21.39 -14.29 6.85
CA VAL A 130 21.37 -13.56 5.57
C VAL A 130 22.41 -14.15 4.62
N ILE A 131 21.99 -14.53 3.42
CA ILE A 131 22.82 -15.03 2.34
C ILE A 131 22.98 -13.97 1.29
N GLY A 132 24.21 -13.50 1.08
CA GLY A 132 24.52 -12.45 0.10
C GLY A 132 24.90 -11.11 0.73
N ASP A 133 24.65 -10.01 0.01
CA ASP A 133 24.90 -8.65 0.49
C ASP A 133 23.75 -8.18 1.39
N PRO A 134 23.99 -7.80 2.65
CA PRO A 134 22.95 -7.32 3.55
C PRO A 134 22.31 -6.00 3.09
N ASN A 135 22.89 -5.30 2.11
CA ASN A 135 22.30 -4.09 1.54
C ASN A 135 21.52 -4.33 0.24
N ASP A 136 21.45 -5.57 -0.23
CA ASP A 136 20.74 -5.94 -1.45
C ASP A 136 19.47 -6.71 -1.11
N ILE A 137 18.33 -6.21 -1.56
CA ILE A 137 17.01 -6.84 -1.35
C ILE A 137 16.91 -8.25 -1.98
N GLU A 138 17.64 -8.52 -3.06
CA GLU A 138 17.65 -9.85 -3.68
C GLU A 138 18.33 -10.90 -2.80
N SER A 139 19.16 -10.49 -1.84
CA SER A 139 19.71 -11.37 -0.81
C SER A 139 18.63 -12.02 0.06
N LEU A 140 17.45 -11.40 0.19
CA LEU A 140 16.29 -12.02 0.86
C LEU A 140 15.84 -13.29 0.15
N ARG A 141 15.82 -13.32 -1.18
CA ARG A 141 15.46 -14.52 -1.95
C ARG A 141 16.43 -15.67 -1.68
N ALA A 142 17.72 -15.39 -1.73
CA ALA A 142 18.76 -16.38 -1.41
C ALA A 142 18.64 -16.86 0.04
N THR A 143 18.31 -15.98 0.97
CA THR A 143 18.10 -16.28 2.39
C THR A 143 16.89 -17.22 2.58
N VAL A 144 15.76 -16.94 1.92
CA VAL A 144 14.56 -17.80 1.95
C VAL A 144 14.91 -19.20 1.44
N LEU A 145 15.52 -19.31 0.26
CA LEU A 145 15.86 -20.61 -0.33
C LEU A 145 16.90 -21.40 0.50
N ASN A 146 17.82 -20.69 1.17
CA ASN A 146 18.81 -21.34 2.04
C ASN A 146 18.21 -21.82 3.37
N PHE A 147 17.33 -21.03 4.00
CA PHE A 147 16.72 -21.40 5.27
C PHE A 147 15.64 -22.48 5.11
N PHE A 148 14.76 -22.30 4.14
CA PHE A 148 13.70 -23.28 3.82
C PHE A 148 14.24 -24.37 2.90
N SER A 149 13.77 -24.45 1.68
CA SER A 149 14.25 -25.35 0.65
C SER A 149 14.29 -24.66 -0.70
N ASP A 150 15.00 -25.22 -1.66
CA ASP A 150 15.05 -24.71 -3.05
C ASP A 150 13.66 -24.68 -3.72
N ASP A 151 12.70 -25.47 -3.19
CA ASP A 151 11.32 -25.55 -3.65
C ASP A 151 10.39 -24.53 -2.96
N ALA A 152 10.92 -23.60 -2.15
CA ALA A 152 10.13 -22.55 -1.49
C ALA A 152 9.33 -21.75 -2.53
N SER A 153 8.02 -21.68 -2.32
CA SER A 153 7.10 -20.99 -3.24
C SER A 153 7.07 -19.50 -2.95
N ILE A 154 7.59 -18.69 -3.87
CA ILE A 154 7.50 -17.22 -3.89
C ILE A 154 6.77 -16.83 -5.17
N PRO A 155 5.42 -16.89 -5.18
CA PRO A 155 4.63 -16.82 -6.39
C PRO A 155 4.53 -15.39 -6.94
N ASP A 156 4.49 -15.29 -8.26
CA ASP A 156 4.16 -14.06 -8.96
C ASP A 156 2.66 -13.80 -8.96
N SER A 157 2.28 -12.52 -9.08
CA SER A 157 0.87 -12.12 -9.19
C SER A 157 0.17 -12.83 -10.35
N GLY A 158 -1.06 -13.31 -10.09
CA GLY A 158 -1.86 -14.05 -11.07
C GLY A 158 -1.55 -15.56 -11.17
N THR A 159 -0.60 -16.08 -10.36
CA THR A 159 -0.36 -17.52 -10.26
C THR A 159 -1.22 -18.19 -9.17
N PRO A 160 -1.43 -19.52 -9.20
CA PRO A 160 -2.39 -20.20 -8.31
C PRO A 160 -2.10 -20.07 -6.80
N TYR A 161 -0.83 -19.88 -6.43
CA TYR A 161 -0.42 -19.79 -5.02
C TYR A 161 -0.18 -18.35 -4.54
N HIS A 162 -0.47 -17.34 -5.38
CA HIS A 162 -0.31 -15.94 -5.00
C HIS A 162 -1.40 -15.47 -4.02
N GLY A 163 -1.01 -14.61 -3.09
CA GLY A 163 -1.91 -14.03 -2.08
C GLY A 163 -2.13 -14.96 -0.88
N TYR A 164 -2.94 -14.49 0.07
CA TYR A 164 -3.18 -15.22 1.32
C TYR A 164 -3.84 -16.57 1.10
N SER A 165 -4.93 -16.61 0.33
CA SER A 165 -5.60 -17.87 -0.04
C SER A 165 -4.67 -18.80 -0.80
N GLY A 166 -3.87 -18.25 -1.73
CA GLY A 166 -2.90 -19.02 -2.51
C GLY A 166 -1.82 -19.68 -1.67
N ALA A 167 -1.29 -19.01 -0.64
CA ALA A 167 -0.32 -19.60 0.28
C ALA A 167 -0.93 -20.77 1.08
N VAL A 168 -2.14 -20.60 1.60
CA VAL A 168 -2.84 -21.70 2.31
C VAL A 168 -3.22 -22.82 1.35
N LYS A 169 -3.62 -22.52 0.11
CA LYS A 169 -3.84 -23.51 -0.94
C LYS A 169 -2.58 -24.35 -1.22
N CYS A 170 -1.42 -23.71 -1.34
CA CYS A 170 -0.13 -24.38 -1.52
C CYS A 170 0.13 -25.41 -0.39
N LEU A 171 -0.15 -25.06 0.86
CA LEU A 171 -0.08 -25.97 2.00
C LEU A 171 -1.10 -27.11 1.90
N SER A 172 -2.37 -26.80 1.62
CA SER A 172 -3.48 -27.75 1.59
C SER A 172 -3.33 -28.80 0.49
N GLU A 173 -2.76 -28.43 -0.66
CA GLU A 173 -2.47 -29.33 -1.77
C GLU A 173 -1.17 -30.15 -1.57
N GLY A 174 -0.45 -29.94 -0.45
CA GLY A 174 0.80 -30.63 -0.13
C GLY A 174 1.99 -30.16 -0.97
N ALA A 175 1.90 -28.99 -1.62
CA ALA A 175 3.01 -28.40 -2.35
C ALA A 175 4.04 -27.74 -1.42
N GLY A 176 3.68 -27.48 -0.17
CA GLY A 176 4.56 -26.98 0.88
C GLY A 176 4.21 -27.54 2.26
N HIS A 177 5.08 -27.28 3.23
CA HIS A 177 4.97 -27.77 4.61
C HIS A 177 4.50 -26.67 5.57
N VAL A 178 4.66 -25.40 5.20
CA VAL A 178 4.29 -24.21 5.96
C VAL A 178 3.82 -23.12 5.03
N ALA A 179 2.72 -22.45 5.38
CA ALA A 179 2.23 -21.28 4.68
C ALA A 179 2.32 -20.05 5.58
N PHE A 180 2.62 -18.88 4.99
CA PHE A 180 2.65 -17.61 5.71
C PHE A 180 1.44 -16.78 5.32
N ALA A 181 0.60 -16.44 6.31
CA ALA A 181 -0.63 -15.73 6.07
C ALA A 181 -1.02 -14.85 7.27
N LYS A 182 -2.03 -14.00 7.09
CA LYS A 182 -2.66 -13.28 8.21
C LYS A 182 -3.56 -14.21 9.02
N ASP A 183 -3.79 -13.86 10.27
CA ASP A 183 -4.60 -14.58 11.27
C ASP A 183 -5.97 -15.05 10.75
N SER A 184 -6.68 -14.19 10.02
CA SER A 184 -8.03 -14.47 9.52
C SER A 184 -8.09 -15.30 8.23
N THR A 185 -6.95 -15.73 7.65
CA THR A 185 -6.94 -16.35 6.32
C THR A 185 -7.63 -17.71 6.31
N VAL A 186 -7.25 -18.60 7.21
CA VAL A 186 -7.85 -19.96 7.25
C VAL A 186 -9.35 -19.87 7.52
N ASP A 187 -9.74 -19.07 8.50
CA ASP A 187 -11.14 -18.89 8.86
C ASP A 187 -11.97 -18.26 7.74
N GLY A 188 -11.40 -17.30 7.02
CA GLY A 188 -12.09 -16.61 5.92
C GLY A 188 -12.30 -17.46 4.65
N TYR A 189 -11.53 -18.50 4.44
CA TYR A 189 -11.62 -19.34 3.23
C TYR A 189 -12.07 -20.77 3.52
N CYS A 190 -11.76 -21.31 4.70
CA CYS A 190 -11.92 -22.74 5.01
C CYS A 190 -12.80 -23.03 6.24
N ALA A 191 -13.42 -22.02 6.86
CA ALA A 191 -14.30 -22.20 8.03
C ALA A 191 -15.65 -21.48 7.89
N ASN A 192 -16.18 -21.36 6.67
CA ASN A 192 -17.48 -20.79 6.43
C ASN A 192 -18.58 -21.63 7.08
N GLU A 193 -19.62 -20.98 7.64
CA GLU A 193 -20.78 -21.65 8.27
C GLU A 193 -21.46 -22.63 7.31
N VAL A 194 -21.48 -22.29 6.03
CA VAL A 194 -21.95 -23.18 4.97
C VAL A 194 -20.71 -23.79 4.32
N ALA A 195 -20.49 -25.09 4.53
CA ALA A 195 -19.32 -25.78 4.01
C ALA A 195 -19.14 -25.68 2.47
N ALA A 196 -20.23 -25.48 1.74
CA ALA A 196 -20.20 -25.27 0.28
C ALA A 196 -19.61 -23.90 -0.13
N ASP A 197 -19.45 -22.97 0.81
CA ASP A 197 -18.83 -21.66 0.59
C ASP A 197 -17.31 -21.68 0.85
N ASN A 198 -16.78 -22.82 1.35
CA ASN A 198 -15.36 -23.01 1.44
C ASN A 198 -14.76 -23.22 0.04
N GLU A 199 -13.50 -22.83 -0.11
CA GLU A 199 -12.75 -23.12 -1.32
C GLU A 199 -12.52 -24.63 -1.50
N ASP A 200 -12.56 -25.14 -2.71
CA ASP A 200 -12.46 -26.58 -3.03
C ASP A 200 -11.14 -27.23 -2.55
N TRP A 201 -10.08 -26.43 -2.38
CA TRP A 201 -8.78 -26.89 -1.91
C TRP A 201 -8.66 -26.95 -0.37
N CYS A 202 -9.65 -26.49 0.36
CA CYS A 202 -9.62 -26.46 1.82
C CYS A 202 -9.65 -27.86 2.44
N LEU A 203 -8.79 -28.08 3.42
CA LEU A 203 -8.91 -29.16 4.39
C LEU A 203 -9.90 -28.75 5.49
N PRO A 204 -10.36 -29.68 6.35
CA PRO A 204 -11.12 -29.33 7.54
C PRO A 204 -10.38 -28.27 8.38
N ARG A 205 -11.13 -27.28 8.93
CA ARG A 205 -10.50 -26.19 9.69
C ARG A 205 -9.55 -26.65 10.80
N ASP A 206 -9.91 -27.73 11.48
CA ASP A 206 -9.16 -28.29 12.59
C ASP A 206 -7.85 -28.99 12.17
N ASP A 207 -7.61 -29.15 10.87
CA ASP A 207 -6.37 -29.68 10.34
C ASP A 207 -5.28 -28.59 10.18
N TYR A 208 -5.66 -27.31 10.32
CA TYR A 208 -4.72 -26.21 10.29
C TYR A 208 -4.38 -25.74 11.71
N VAL A 209 -3.10 -25.54 11.97
CA VAL A 209 -2.58 -24.97 13.21
C VAL A 209 -1.84 -23.67 12.85
N LEU A 210 -2.23 -22.58 13.50
CA LEU A 210 -1.51 -21.31 13.44
C LEU A 210 -0.47 -21.32 14.55
N LEU A 211 0.82 -21.28 14.18
CA LEU A 211 1.90 -21.10 15.14
C LEU A 211 1.82 -19.70 15.77
N PRO A 212 2.55 -19.41 16.85
CA PRO A 212 2.55 -18.05 17.44
C PRO A 212 2.80 -16.97 16.39
N SER A 213 2.19 -15.80 16.60
CA SER A 213 2.38 -14.66 15.68
C SER A 213 3.85 -14.24 15.61
N TYR A 214 4.34 -13.94 14.42
CA TYR A 214 5.65 -13.29 14.23
C TYR A 214 5.62 -11.80 14.58
N GLY A 215 4.44 -11.20 14.60
CA GLY A 215 4.18 -9.79 14.75
C GLY A 215 3.04 -9.34 13.84
N SER A 216 2.79 -8.05 13.84
CA SER A 216 1.60 -7.48 13.22
C SER A 216 1.96 -6.55 12.07
N ALA A 217 1.17 -6.63 10.99
CA ALA A 217 1.17 -5.62 9.95
C ALA A 217 0.14 -4.54 10.28
N PRO A 218 0.50 -3.24 10.17
CA PRO A 218 -0.42 -2.15 10.45
C PRO A 218 -1.55 -2.12 9.42
N SER A 219 -2.72 -1.65 9.82
CA SER A 219 -3.78 -1.23 8.92
C SER A 219 -3.40 0.09 8.23
N HIS A 220 -4.30 0.67 7.42
CA HIS A 220 -3.97 1.88 6.67
C HIS A 220 -4.05 3.13 7.57
N PRO A 221 -2.91 3.78 7.88
CA PRO A 221 -2.92 5.02 8.64
C PRO A 221 -3.29 6.23 7.77
N VAL A 222 -3.82 7.24 8.45
CA VAL A 222 -3.95 8.60 7.92
C VAL A 222 -2.71 9.38 8.33
N MET A 223 -1.82 9.60 7.35
CA MET A 223 -0.55 10.27 7.54
C MET A 223 -0.66 11.77 7.25
N TYR A 224 0.19 12.54 7.92
CA TYR A 224 0.31 14.00 7.73
C TYR A 224 1.76 14.45 7.94
N ASN A 225 2.07 15.69 7.52
CA ASN A 225 3.37 16.30 7.81
C ASN A 225 3.20 17.37 8.91
N PRO A 226 3.84 17.20 10.09
CA PRO A 226 3.77 18.16 11.20
C PRO A 226 4.29 19.56 10.86
N GLU A 227 5.11 19.72 9.81
CA GLU A 227 5.59 21.01 9.35
C GLU A 227 4.48 21.85 8.69
N PHE A 228 3.50 21.20 8.05
CA PHE A 228 2.41 21.87 7.32
C PHE A 228 1.06 21.78 8.03
N VAL A 229 0.86 20.79 8.90
CA VAL A 229 -0.37 20.60 9.67
C VAL A 229 -0.05 20.77 11.15
N ASN A 230 -0.39 21.93 11.70
CA ASN A 230 -0.16 22.20 13.12
C ASN A 230 -1.08 21.35 14.03
N SER A 231 -0.78 21.30 15.33
CA SER A 231 -1.48 20.45 16.30
C SER A 231 -2.98 20.75 16.41
N GLU A 232 -3.40 22.01 16.28
CA GLU A 232 -4.82 22.41 16.32
C GLU A 232 -5.57 21.84 15.10
N THR A 233 -5.02 22.03 13.91
CA THR A 233 -5.59 21.52 12.65
C THR A 233 -5.60 19.99 12.65
N LYS A 234 -4.50 19.35 13.09
CA LYS A 234 -4.38 17.88 13.26
C LYS A 234 -5.52 17.36 14.14
N THR A 235 -5.73 17.96 15.31
CA THR A 235 -6.80 17.54 16.25
C THR A 235 -8.19 17.71 15.65
N LYS A 236 -8.45 18.79 14.93
CA LYS A 236 -9.75 18.99 14.26
C LYS A 236 -10.02 17.91 13.20
N ILE A 237 -9.03 17.60 12.36
CA ILE A 237 -9.16 16.56 11.34
C ILE A 237 -9.32 15.18 11.99
N GLN A 238 -8.53 14.87 13.00
CA GLN A 238 -8.59 13.61 13.73
C GLN A 238 -9.97 13.40 14.36
N ASN A 239 -10.50 14.42 15.05
CA ASN A 239 -11.84 14.36 15.64
C ASN A 239 -12.93 14.15 14.58
N ALA A 240 -12.83 14.85 13.44
CA ALA A 240 -13.80 14.68 12.34
C ALA A 240 -13.76 13.26 11.75
N LEU A 241 -12.57 12.67 11.60
CA LEU A 241 -12.42 11.29 11.14
C LEU A 241 -13.01 10.29 12.16
N VAL A 242 -12.69 10.43 13.44
CA VAL A 242 -13.18 9.53 14.50
C VAL A 242 -14.71 9.66 14.68
N ALA A 243 -15.26 10.86 14.56
CA ALA A 243 -16.70 11.09 14.63
C ALA A 243 -17.49 10.35 13.54
N MET A 244 -16.84 9.92 12.45
CA MET A 244 -17.52 9.07 11.44
C MET A 244 -18.04 7.77 12.02
N ASN A 245 -17.42 7.24 13.07
CA ASN A 245 -17.87 6.00 13.75
C ASN A 245 -19.22 6.15 14.45
N GLU A 246 -19.64 7.38 14.74
CA GLU A 246 -20.82 7.67 15.55
C GLU A 246 -22.11 7.78 14.72
N THR A 247 -21.98 7.78 13.38
CA THR A 247 -23.12 7.97 12.49
C THR A 247 -23.20 6.92 11.39
N ASP A 248 -24.41 6.49 11.03
CA ASP A 248 -24.63 5.56 9.91
C ASP A 248 -24.05 6.09 8.60
N ALA A 249 -24.14 7.40 8.39
CA ALA A 249 -23.58 8.05 7.19
C ALA A 249 -22.03 8.00 7.18
N GLY A 250 -21.39 8.24 8.32
CA GLY A 250 -19.94 8.13 8.48
C GLY A 250 -19.45 6.71 8.26
N LEU A 251 -20.08 5.74 8.90
CA LEU A 251 -19.76 4.30 8.72
C LEU A 251 -19.94 3.85 7.26
N ALA A 252 -20.99 4.29 6.58
CA ALA A 252 -21.20 3.99 5.17
C ALA A 252 -20.13 4.59 4.26
N ILE A 253 -19.55 5.75 4.62
CA ILE A 253 -18.42 6.36 3.88
C ILE A 253 -17.15 5.55 4.14
N LEU A 254 -16.85 5.18 5.39
CA LEU A 254 -15.69 4.37 5.76
C LEU A 254 -15.71 3.02 5.05
N ASP A 255 -16.84 2.32 5.07
CA ASP A 255 -17.01 1.05 4.36
C ASP A 255 -16.81 1.22 2.85
N LYS A 256 -17.46 2.21 2.24
CA LYS A 256 -17.41 2.41 0.79
C LYS A 256 -16.03 2.83 0.27
N ILE A 257 -15.27 3.63 1.04
CA ILE A 257 -14.01 4.23 0.60
C ILE A 257 -12.80 3.41 1.04
N LEU A 258 -12.83 2.88 2.27
CA LEU A 258 -11.71 2.19 2.90
C LEU A 258 -11.99 0.70 3.15
N GLY A 259 -13.23 0.24 3.03
CA GLY A 259 -13.63 -1.14 3.35
C GLY A 259 -13.42 -1.46 4.84
N THR A 260 -13.64 -0.49 5.71
CA THR A 260 -13.40 -0.60 7.16
C THR A 260 -14.66 -0.32 7.97
N PRO A 261 -14.89 -1.02 9.07
CA PRO A 261 -15.99 -0.76 9.98
C PRO A 261 -15.75 0.44 10.91
N GLY A 262 -14.55 1.02 10.92
CA GLY A 262 -14.24 2.13 11.79
C GLY A 262 -12.84 2.70 11.60
N ILE A 263 -12.58 3.81 12.28
CA ILE A 263 -11.29 4.51 12.30
C ILE A 263 -11.00 4.97 13.74
N THR A 264 -9.75 4.92 14.17
CA THR A 264 -9.36 5.32 15.53
C THR A 264 -8.07 6.13 15.52
N GLU A 265 -7.83 6.84 16.61
CA GLU A 265 -6.60 7.61 16.81
C GLU A 265 -5.39 6.69 16.95
N VAL A 266 -4.29 7.07 16.31
CA VAL A 266 -2.98 6.44 16.46
C VAL A 266 -1.87 7.48 16.32
N THR A 267 -0.67 7.12 16.77
CA THR A 267 0.58 7.80 16.41
C THR A 267 1.40 6.90 15.49
N ALA A 268 2.32 7.47 14.72
CA ALA A 268 3.17 6.66 13.85
C ALA A 268 4.04 5.68 14.66
N GLU A 269 4.54 6.07 15.81
CA GLU A 269 5.36 5.21 16.67
C GLU A 269 4.57 4.00 17.19
N GLU A 270 3.36 4.22 17.71
CA GLU A 270 2.50 3.14 18.22
C GLU A 270 2.01 2.21 17.12
N HIS A 271 1.68 2.77 15.94
CA HIS A 271 1.06 2.04 14.87
C HIS A 271 2.06 1.33 13.95
N LEU A 272 3.21 1.95 13.68
CA LEU A 272 4.21 1.49 12.71
C LEU A 272 5.48 0.93 13.35
N GLY A 273 5.75 1.24 14.64
CA GLY A 273 7.03 0.95 15.28
C GLY A 273 7.36 -0.53 15.36
N SER A 274 6.41 -1.37 15.80
CA SER A 274 6.62 -2.82 15.90
C SER A 274 6.82 -3.49 14.55
N TYR A 275 6.06 -3.06 13.54
CA TYR A 275 6.22 -3.50 12.16
C TYR A 275 7.61 -3.15 11.63
N GLY A 276 8.02 -1.89 11.84
CA GLY A 276 9.32 -1.40 11.42
C GLY A 276 10.48 -2.19 11.99
N ASN A 277 10.46 -2.46 13.28
CA ASN A 277 11.50 -3.22 13.97
C ASN A 277 11.70 -4.63 13.37
N LEU A 278 10.64 -5.26 12.91
CA LEU A 278 10.73 -6.57 12.28
C LEU A 278 11.30 -6.49 10.85
N ILE A 279 10.85 -5.53 10.06
CA ILE A 279 11.27 -5.45 8.65
C ILE A 279 12.66 -4.83 8.48
N GLU A 280 13.17 -4.08 9.48
CA GLU A 280 14.53 -3.51 9.44
C GLU A 280 15.64 -4.59 9.34
N ASP A 281 15.38 -5.81 9.80
CA ASP A 281 16.31 -6.94 9.68
C ASP A 281 16.34 -7.58 8.28
N ILE A 282 15.41 -7.21 7.40
CA ILE A 282 15.37 -7.66 6.02
C ILE A 282 16.54 -7.04 5.22
N PRO A 283 17.38 -7.84 4.56
CA PRO A 283 18.50 -7.31 3.79
C PRO A 283 18.01 -6.33 2.71
N GLY A 284 18.66 -5.19 2.60
CA GLY A 284 18.39 -4.17 1.59
C GLY A 284 17.02 -3.48 1.64
N ILE A 285 16.16 -3.73 2.64
CA ILE A 285 14.78 -3.20 2.69
C ILE A 285 14.74 -1.68 2.65
N ASN A 286 15.62 -1.03 3.39
CA ASN A 286 15.67 0.44 3.44
C ASN A 286 16.04 1.05 2.10
N ALA A 287 17.04 0.48 1.39
CA ALA A 287 17.43 0.91 0.06
C ALA A 287 16.31 0.64 -0.95
N TYR A 288 15.71 -0.55 -0.90
CA TYR A 288 14.59 -0.92 -1.76
C TYR A 288 13.41 0.04 -1.63
N TYR A 289 12.98 0.34 -0.41
CA TYR A 289 11.86 1.28 -0.21
C TYR A 289 12.24 2.71 -0.56
N LYS A 290 13.49 3.11 -0.31
CA LYS A 290 13.97 4.41 -0.76
C LYS A 290 13.87 4.53 -2.28
N ASP A 291 14.31 3.55 -3.02
CA ASP A 291 14.22 3.54 -4.48
C ASP A 291 12.77 3.42 -4.98
N LYS A 292 11.98 2.54 -4.37
CA LYS A 292 10.56 2.32 -4.73
C LYS A 292 9.71 3.57 -4.52
N PHE A 293 9.96 4.31 -3.44
CA PHE A 293 9.19 5.50 -3.07
C PHE A 293 9.90 6.81 -3.37
N THR A 294 11.15 6.78 -3.84
CA THR A 294 11.81 7.98 -4.35
C THR A 294 11.26 8.26 -5.74
N ILE A 295 10.45 9.27 -5.85
CA ILE A 295 10.32 9.97 -7.12
C ILE A 295 11.71 10.55 -7.35
N ASN A 296 12.30 10.28 -8.53
CA ASN A 296 13.52 10.96 -8.94
C ASN A 296 13.37 12.42 -8.54
N GLU A 297 14.31 12.93 -7.73
CA GLU A 297 14.50 14.35 -7.45
C GLU A 297 14.94 15.10 -8.73
N THR A 298 14.38 14.79 -9.85
CA THR A 298 14.22 15.81 -10.86
C THR A 298 13.26 16.78 -10.19
N VAL A 299 13.84 17.85 -9.65
CA VAL A 299 13.12 19.13 -9.43
C VAL A 299 12.05 19.16 -10.50
N ALA A 300 10.76 19.12 -10.10
CA ALA A 300 9.68 19.20 -11.08
C ALA A 300 10.10 20.31 -12.00
N PRO A 301 10.35 20.05 -13.29
CA PRO A 301 10.96 21.06 -14.15
C PRO A 301 10.06 22.26 -13.97
N THR A 302 10.62 23.37 -13.52
CA THR A 302 9.82 24.58 -13.33
C THR A 302 9.23 24.80 -14.69
N ILE A 303 7.92 24.51 -14.85
CA ILE A 303 7.26 24.65 -16.13
C ILE A 303 7.34 26.13 -16.43
N SER A 304 8.33 26.52 -17.23
CA SER A 304 8.53 27.90 -17.63
C SER A 304 7.74 28.23 -18.89
N LYS A 305 7.27 27.19 -19.58
CA LYS A 305 6.55 27.30 -20.84
C LYS A 305 5.57 26.14 -21.02
N ILE A 306 4.34 26.46 -21.46
CA ILE A 306 3.30 25.52 -21.87
C ILE A 306 3.02 25.72 -23.36
N ARG A 307 3.01 24.63 -24.12
CA ARG A 307 2.61 24.63 -25.54
C ARG A 307 1.25 23.97 -25.67
N ILE A 308 0.28 24.67 -26.21
CA ILE A 308 -1.09 24.19 -26.38
C ILE A 308 -1.32 23.87 -27.86
N ALA A 309 -1.53 22.60 -28.17
CA ALA A 309 -1.93 22.20 -29.51
C ALA A 309 -3.45 22.42 -29.70
N TYR A 310 -3.82 22.96 -30.84
CA TYR A 310 -5.21 23.17 -31.21
C TYR A 310 -5.38 23.03 -32.72
N GLU A 311 -6.56 22.55 -33.14
CA GLU A 311 -6.90 22.49 -34.54
C GLU A 311 -7.26 23.88 -35.08
N VAL A 312 -6.63 24.28 -36.18
CA VAL A 312 -6.95 25.53 -36.86
C VAL A 312 -8.28 25.37 -37.60
N LYS A 313 -9.31 26.12 -37.17
CA LYS A 313 -10.59 26.23 -37.84
C LYS A 313 -10.61 27.49 -38.67
N ASP A 314 -11.21 27.41 -39.87
CA ASP A 314 -11.20 28.54 -40.85
C ASP A 314 -11.99 29.79 -40.41
N ASP A 315 -12.80 29.69 -39.30
CA ASP A 315 -13.72 30.73 -38.88
C ASP A 315 -13.57 31.08 -37.38
N TYR A 316 -12.47 31.71 -36.98
CA TYR A 316 -12.41 32.41 -35.69
C TYR A 316 -12.90 33.86 -35.84
N GLU A 317 -14.14 34.07 -36.30
CA GLU A 317 -14.75 35.37 -36.42
C GLU A 317 -15.10 36.02 -35.06
N ASN A 318 -15.26 35.16 -34.02
CA ASN A 318 -15.58 35.60 -32.67
C ASN A 318 -14.31 35.72 -31.82
N PRO A 319 -13.98 36.95 -31.29
CA PRO A 319 -12.85 37.11 -30.39
C PRO A 319 -12.85 36.19 -29.16
N ASP A 320 -14.04 35.77 -28.68
CA ASP A 320 -14.21 34.93 -27.52
C ASP A 320 -13.90 33.45 -27.82
N GLU A 321 -13.83 33.07 -29.10
CA GLU A 321 -13.46 31.71 -29.56
C GLU A 321 -11.98 31.62 -29.98
N ASN A 322 -11.24 32.71 -29.82
CA ASN A 322 -9.83 32.77 -30.19
C ASN A 322 -8.96 31.94 -29.21
N PRO A 323 -8.24 30.94 -29.65
CA PRO A 323 -7.31 30.14 -28.80
C PRO A 323 -6.29 31.01 -28.07
N GLN A 324 -5.93 32.19 -28.60
CA GLN A 324 -5.02 33.15 -27.95
C GLN A 324 -5.60 33.68 -26.64
N ALA A 325 -6.91 33.96 -26.58
CA ALA A 325 -7.54 34.44 -25.35
C ALA A 325 -7.42 33.39 -24.21
N MET A 326 -7.54 32.10 -24.54
CA MET A 326 -7.32 31.01 -23.57
C MET A 326 -5.84 30.91 -23.16
N ALA A 327 -4.92 31.02 -24.08
CA ALA A 327 -3.48 30.99 -23.80
C ALA A 327 -3.10 32.18 -22.87
N ASP A 328 -3.60 33.35 -23.15
CA ASP A 328 -3.37 34.55 -22.36
C ASP A 328 -3.98 34.42 -20.94
N PHE A 329 -5.17 33.84 -20.83
CA PHE A 329 -5.79 33.54 -19.55
C PHE A 329 -4.97 32.57 -18.70
N ILE A 330 -4.52 31.44 -19.30
CA ILE A 330 -3.69 30.47 -18.60
C ILE A 330 -2.36 31.11 -18.17
N ALA A 331 -1.71 31.88 -19.06
CA ALA A 331 -0.48 32.59 -18.73
C ALA A 331 -0.66 33.55 -17.55
N ALA A 332 -1.77 34.30 -17.53
CA ALA A 332 -2.08 35.24 -16.46
C ALA A 332 -2.36 34.55 -15.12
N GLN A 333 -2.98 33.35 -15.12
CA GLN A 333 -3.30 32.61 -13.90
C GLN A 333 -2.09 31.85 -13.34
N THR A 334 -1.18 31.38 -14.20
CA THR A 334 -0.08 30.48 -13.82
C THR A 334 1.27 31.17 -13.71
N GLY A 335 1.42 32.35 -14.32
CA GLY A 335 2.71 33.02 -14.46
C GLY A 335 3.68 32.33 -15.44
N VAL A 336 3.20 31.34 -16.19
CA VAL A 336 3.98 30.55 -17.14
C VAL A 336 3.78 31.07 -18.56
N GLU A 337 4.86 31.08 -19.37
CA GLU A 337 4.72 31.41 -20.79
C GLU A 337 3.85 30.36 -21.49
N VAL A 338 2.77 30.79 -22.15
CA VAL A 338 1.90 29.90 -22.93
C VAL A 338 2.03 30.22 -24.41
N THR A 339 2.32 29.20 -25.21
CA THR A 339 2.40 29.32 -26.68
C THR A 339 1.43 28.37 -27.34
N LEU A 340 0.86 28.83 -28.43
CA LEU A 340 -0.04 28.03 -29.26
C LEU A 340 0.76 27.22 -30.29
N TYR A 341 0.37 25.96 -30.47
CA TYR A 341 0.89 25.05 -31.50
C TYR A 341 -0.24 24.68 -32.47
N PRO A 342 -0.37 25.42 -33.61
CA PRO A 342 -1.46 25.21 -34.55
C PRO A 342 -1.23 23.92 -35.33
N ILE A 343 -2.28 23.14 -35.51
CA ILE A 343 -2.30 21.91 -36.28
C ILE A 343 -3.53 21.79 -37.17
N THR A 344 -3.42 21.03 -38.22
CA THR A 344 -4.43 20.97 -39.29
C THR A 344 -5.22 19.67 -39.32
N SER A 345 -4.99 18.74 -38.40
CA SER A 345 -5.73 17.49 -38.29
C SER A 345 -5.66 16.89 -36.90
N GLU A 346 -6.72 16.21 -36.45
CA GLU A 346 -6.80 15.52 -35.18
C GLU A 346 -5.66 14.52 -34.93
N GLY A 347 -5.28 13.74 -35.99
CA GLY A 347 -4.15 12.81 -35.89
C GLY A 347 -2.82 13.48 -35.56
N SER A 348 -2.63 14.72 -36.04
CA SER A 348 -1.43 15.51 -35.73
C SER A 348 -1.44 16.05 -34.30
N ILE A 349 -2.59 16.20 -33.65
CA ILE A 349 -2.73 16.56 -32.22
C ILE A 349 -2.13 15.46 -31.36
N ILE A 350 -2.53 14.21 -31.61
CA ILE A 350 -2.03 13.03 -30.89
C ILE A 350 -0.52 12.91 -31.04
N GLU A 351 -0.01 13.11 -32.27
CA GLU A 351 1.44 13.08 -32.52
C GLU A 351 2.18 14.24 -31.83
N ALA A 352 1.61 15.44 -31.79
CA ALA A 352 2.21 16.57 -31.10
C ALA A 352 2.39 16.32 -29.60
N LEU A 353 1.40 15.71 -28.94
CA LEU A 353 1.49 15.26 -27.55
C LEU A 353 2.49 14.12 -27.38
N ARG A 354 2.42 13.10 -28.22
CA ARG A 354 3.26 11.91 -28.15
C ARG A 354 4.75 12.22 -28.31
N PHE A 355 5.10 13.16 -29.18
CA PHE A 355 6.49 13.53 -29.45
C PHE A 355 6.96 14.77 -28.68
N GLY A 356 6.15 15.26 -27.73
CA GLY A 356 6.49 16.39 -26.90
C GLY A 356 6.60 17.72 -27.63
N ASN A 357 5.90 17.88 -28.76
CA ASN A 357 5.77 19.15 -29.46
C ASN A 357 4.69 20.06 -28.87
N ALA A 358 3.73 19.48 -28.15
CA ALA A 358 2.76 20.16 -27.32
C ALA A 358 2.68 19.49 -25.93
N ASP A 359 2.28 20.25 -24.93
CA ASP A 359 2.15 19.83 -23.55
C ASP A 359 0.67 19.61 -23.17
N ILE A 360 -0.23 20.35 -23.82
CA ILE A 360 -1.70 20.28 -23.67
C ILE A 360 -2.32 20.28 -25.07
N ALA A 361 -3.46 19.63 -25.23
CA ALA A 361 -4.24 19.71 -26.47
C ALA A 361 -5.74 19.76 -26.20
N PHE A 362 -6.45 20.51 -27.05
CA PHE A 362 -7.91 20.49 -27.13
C PHE A 362 -8.31 19.56 -28.27
N MET A 363 -9.12 18.55 -27.97
CA MET A 363 -9.52 17.51 -28.91
C MET A 363 -11.02 17.28 -28.82
N ASP A 364 -11.63 16.89 -29.94
CA ASP A 364 -13.02 16.43 -29.93
C ASP A 364 -13.12 15.05 -29.24
N GLY A 365 -14.29 14.76 -28.65
CA GLY A 365 -14.48 13.55 -27.84
C GLY A 365 -14.42 12.21 -28.60
N GLY A 366 -14.10 12.23 -29.91
CA GLY A 366 -13.92 11.06 -30.77
C GLY A 366 -12.47 10.82 -31.21
N ALA A 367 -11.51 11.66 -30.79
CA ALA A 367 -10.10 11.57 -31.17
C ALA A 367 -9.18 10.98 -30.00
#